data_ba153ca0fc7598c49bb33e896c9da28f
#
_entry.id   ba153ca0fc7598c49bb33e896c9da28f
#
_cell.length_a   1.000
_cell.length_b   1.000
_cell.length_c   1.000
_cell.angle_alpha   90.00
_cell.angle_beta   90.00
_cell.angle_gamma   90.00
#
_symmetry.space_group_name_H-M   'P 1'
#
loop_
_entity.id
_entity.type
_entity.pdbx_description
1 polymer ?
#
loop_
_entity_poly.entity_id
_entity_poly.type
_entity_poly.pdbx_seq_one_letter_code
_entity_poly.pdbx_strand_id
1 'polypeptide(L)'
;MRSRTYSTAFPAILSLILTGGFVACYLANRSNARPPYRTHRARVAAVPQAPLCGRPNDEQVHIPPNWVSFVPPARGASYADPVFGCTIVRLTDALQEGVAEHHYYATLTPMSADDSKILIVNEHGAWFVTDLVGGIVVPVTKMPATNAGTVLWDGTDGNVFYYTKGNSLMKGTIRGKTVKPSLVHTFAEYEAVVLPDKTDLSINGKSFAMWGGTAGGTHPLNIFTYNMQANVKKTPYVTGCVQNAALTQGSCVHGITQTADNNVIIDFANDGKCLECGNRLWDGNTLVHLQDTTNHTDTGLDLNGNPIFIAVGNSSTLAGLKNPCPGGWGLDVRQQNNISSAVCLLDRQPSWHVSYRGRASQPWAAISFFDDRKPGPELFNKSPGFEAPSSRNWGLYEDEILLARVDGSAIYRLAHARSRSAESYWAQPHAAISRDGKYVIFDSNMAYAQTGCPSGIADCSDVYLIRVQ
;
A
#
# COMPACT_ATOMS: atom_id res chain seq x y z
N MET A 1 -4.92 57.19 -25.57
CA MET A 1 -6.14 57.87 -26.09
C MET A 1 -7.35 57.02 -25.76
N ARG A 2 -8.30 57.62 -25.04
CA ARG A 2 -9.71 57.26 -24.78
C ARG A 2 -9.99 56.03 -23.92
N SER A 3 -10.26 56.37 -22.66
CA SER A 3 -11.08 55.69 -21.68
C SER A 3 -12.52 55.51 -22.18
N ARG A 4 -13.16 54.40 -21.77
CA ARG A 4 -14.63 54.34 -21.57
C ARG A 4 -14.94 53.57 -20.29
N THR A 5 -15.33 54.35 -19.32
CA THR A 5 -16.11 53.98 -18.12
C THR A 5 -17.55 53.68 -18.53
N TYR A 6 -18.12 52.58 -17.99
CA TYR A 6 -19.58 52.45 -17.85
C TYR A 6 -19.92 52.06 -16.42
N SER A 7 -20.60 52.97 -15.78
CA SER A 7 -21.35 52.86 -14.52
C SER A 7 -22.81 52.50 -14.86
N THR A 8 -23.43 51.59 -14.10
CA THR A 8 -24.89 51.59 -13.79
C THR A 8 -25.10 50.59 -12.67
N ALA A 9 -25.39 51.02 -11.44
CA ALA A 9 -26.70 51.29 -10.86
C ALA A 9 -27.44 50.01 -10.38
N PHE A 10 -27.48 49.86 -9.04
CA PHE A 10 -28.36 48.97 -8.28
C PHE A 10 -29.82 49.42 -8.33
N PRO A 11 -30.78 48.52 -8.16
CA PRO A 11 -32.01 48.87 -7.45
C PRO A 11 -32.16 48.00 -6.17
N ALA A 12 -32.50 48.71 -5.12
CA ALA A 12 -32.99 48.20 -3.85
C ALA A 12 -34.42 47.65 -4.00
N ILE A 13 -34.74 46.53 -3.40
CA ILE A 13 -36.11 46.07 -3.17
C ILE A 13 -36.28 45.66 -1.69
N LEU A 14 -36.97 46.44 -1.06
CA LEU A 14 -38.03 46.53 -0.07
C LEU A 14 -38.34 45.24 0.73
N SER A 15 -38.13 45.34 2.02
CA SER A 15 -38.57 44.39 3.05
C SER A 15 -40.09 44.37 3.17
N LEU A 16 -40.70 43.20 3.21
CA LEU A 16 -42.06 43.00 3.71
C LEU A 16 -42.02 42.07 4.94
N ILE A 17 -42.37 42.66 6.07
CA ILE A 17 -42.60 41.97 7.33
C ILE A 17 -44.04 41.42 7.30
N LEU A 18 -44.21 40.11 7.49
CA LEU A 18 -45.50 39.50 7.79
C LEU A 18 -45.39 38.73 9.11
N THR A 19 -46.04 39.33 10.13
CA THR A 19 -46.36 38.72 11.41
C THR A 19 -47.51 37.75 11.26
N GLY A 20 -47.39 36.53 11.73
CA GLY A 20 -48.50 35.55 11.77
C GLY A 20 -48.26 34.41 12.71
N GLY A 21 -48.85 34.54 13.90
CA GLY A 21 -49.59 33.46 14.59
C GLY A 21 -48.85 32.23 15.12
N PHE A 22 -48.48 32.26 16.42
CA PHE A 22 -48.19 31.05 17.20
C PHE A 22 -49.46 30.22 17.44
N VAL A 23 -49.52 29.01 16.93
CA VAL A 23 -50.39 27.93 17.43
C VAL A 23 -49.51 26.88 18.06
N ALA A 24 -49.53 26.81 19.39
CA ALA A 24 -48.88 25.79 20.18
C ALA A 24 -49.74 24.50 20.16
N CYS A 25 -49.28 23.48 19.45
CA CYS A 25 -49.76 22.11 19.61
C CYS A 25 -48.87 21.39 20.65
N TYR A 26 -49.39 21.22 21.84
CA TYR A 26 -48.85 20.29 22.84
C TYR A 26 -49.10 18.85 22.39
N LEU A 27 -48.09 18.19 21.85
CA LEU A 27 -48.08 16.74 21.69
C LEU A 27 -47.24 16.12 22.81
N ALA A 28 -47.91 15.41 23.69
CA ALA A 28 -47.28 14.63 24.75
C ALA A 28 -46.39 13.53 24.15
N ASN A 29 -45.07 13.72 24.25
CA ASN A 29 -44.08 12.72 23.90
C ASN A 29 -43.98 11.69 25.05
N ARG A 30 -44.67 10.56 24.91
CA ARG A 30 -44.39 9.38 25.73
C ARG A 30 -43.04 8.80 25.27
N SER A 31 -42.02 9.09 26.05
CA SER A 31 -40.70 8.46 25.90
C SER A 31 -40.81 6.99 26.35
N ASN A 32 -40.92 6.10 25.35
CA ASN A 32 -40.60 4.68 25.55
C ASN A 32 -39.07 4.55 25.61
N ALA A 33 -38.50 4.76 26.79
CA ALA A 33 -37.11 4.41 27.06
C ALA A 33 -36.98 2.87 27.01
N ARG A 34 -36.44 2.36 25.91
CA ARG A 34 -35.95 0.97 25.89
C ARG A 34 -34.76 0.87 26.84
N PRO A 35 -34.69 -0.17 27.69
CA PRO A 35 -33.53 -0.37 28.53
C PRO A 35 -32.30 -0.57 27.66
N PRO A 36 -31.11 -0.10 28.09
CA PRO A 36 -29.88 -0.28 27.33
C PRO A 36 -29.57 -1.78 27.22
N TYR A 37 -29.59 -2.31 26.03
CA TYR A 37 -29.05 -3.64 25.74
C TYR A 37 -27.56 -3.64 26.11
N ARG A 38 -27.25 -4.15 27.31
CA ARG A 38 -25.87 -4.55 27.65
C ARG A 38 -25.52 -5.76 26.80
N THR A 39 -24.92 -5.51 25.63
CA THR A 39 -24.20 -6.57 24.94
C THR A 39 -22.97 -6.90 25.78
N HIS A 40 -23.04 -7.95 26.57
CA HIS A 40 -21.85 -8.64 27.06
C HIS A 40 -21.15 -9.22 25.80
N ARG A 41 -20.31 -8.42 25.16
CA ARG A 41 -19.28 -8.99 24.28
C ARG A 41 -18.40 -9.84 25.18
N ALA A 42 -18.57 -11.16 25.11
CA ALA A 42 -17.58 -12.09 25.63
C ALA A 42 -16.22 -11.64 25.05
N ARG A 43 -15.29 -11.28 25.91
CA ARG A 43 -13.88 -11.14 25.50
C ARG A 43 -13.48 -12.51 24.98
N VAL A 44 -13.40 -12.66 23.69
CA VAL A 44 -12.72 -13.80 23.08
C VAL A 44 -11.31 -13.74 23.65
N ALA A 45 -10.95 -14.71 24.46
CA ALA A 45 -9.60 -14.82 24.98
C ALA A 45 -8.67 -14.80 23.77
N ALA A 46 -7.72 -13.88 23.74
CA ALA A 46 -6.73 -13.81 22.67
C ALA A 46 -6.02 -15.17 22.66
N VAL A 47 -6.11 -15.89 21.54
CA VAL A 47 -5.32 -17.09 21.32
C VAL A 47 -3.87 -16.64 21.47
N PRO A 48 -3.05 -17.31 22.31
CA PRO A 48 -1.64 -16.97 22.44
C PRO A 48 -1.02 -17.00 21.07
N GLN A 49 -0.63 -15.86 20.56
CA GLN A 49 0.07 -15.75 19.28
C GLN A 49 1.49 -16.27 19.49
N ALA A 50 2.00 -17.11 18.59
CA ALA A 50 3.38 -17.56 18.65
C ALA A 50 4.32 -16.33 18.73
N PRO A 51 5.44 -16.43 19.46
CA PRO A 51 6.36 -15.32 19.54
C PRO A 51 6.89 -14.96 18.14
N LEU A 52 6.94 -13.67 17.84
CA LEU A 52 7.53 -13.18 16.61
C LEU A 52 9.05 -13.40 16.64
N CYS A 53 9.63 -13.70 15.50
CA CYS A 53 11.08 -13.63 15.36
C CYS A 53 11.54 -12.17 15.44
N GLY A 54 12.85 -11.94 15.57
CA GLY A 54 13.41 -10.60 15.58
C GLY A 54 13.55 -10.02 16.98
N ARG A 55 13.94 -8.74 17.05
CA ARG A 55 14.21 -8.03 18.31
C ARG A 55 13.11 -7.00 18.58
N PRO A 56 12.39 -7.12 19.70
CA PRO A 56 11.39 -6.16 20.10
C PRO A 56 12.03 -4.89 20.69
N ASN A 57 11.50 -3.72 20.30
CA ASN A 57 11.79 -2.42 20.90
C ASN A 57 13.30 -2.10 21.08
N ASP A 58 14.11 -2.58 20.15
CA ASP A 58 15.55 -2.33 20.15
C ASP A 58 15.83 -0.99 19.45
N GLU A 59 16.33 -0.01 20.17
CA GLU A 59 16.64 1.35 19.70
C GLU A 59 18.13 1.56 19.37
N GLN A 60 18.89 0.48 19.26
CA GLN A 60 20.32 0.57 18.92
C GLN A 60 20.52 0.60 17.41
N VAL A 61 21.50 1.38 16.96
CA VAL A 61 21.93 1.31 15.55
C VAL A 61 22.66 0.00 15.32
N HIS A 62 22.20 -0.77 14.34
CA HIS A 62 22.86 -2.00 13.92
C HIS A 62 23.35 -1.88 12.48
N ILE A 63 24.61 -2.22 12.31
CA ILE A 63 25.23 -2.27 10.98
C ILE A 63 25.19 -3.72 10.51
N PRO A 64 24.65 -4.00 9.30
CA PRO A 64 24.65 -5.36 8.79
C PRO A 64 26.08 -5.90 8.64
N PRO A 65 26.46 -6.96 9.33
CA PRO A 65 27.80 -7.53 9.19
C PRO A 65 28.00 -8.04 7.77
N ASN A 66 29.23 -7.98 7.29
CA ASN A 66 29.61 -8.41 5.94
C ASN A 66 28.81 -7.71 4.82
N TRP A 67 28.43 -6.44 5.01
CA TRP A 67 27.65 -5.68 4.03
C TRP A 67 28.19 -5.82 2.60
N VAL A 68 29.50 -5.67 2.46
CA VAL A 68 30.18 -5.69 1.17
C VAL A 68 30.40 -7.11 0.62
N SER A 69 30.56 -8.09 1.49
CA SER A 69 30.95 -9.47 1.15
C SER A 69 29.85 -10.49 1.39
N PHE A 70 28.64 -10.06 1.74
CA PHE A 70 27.52 -10.96 1.93
C PHE A 70 27.11 -11.61 0.61
N VAL A 71 27.07 -12.93 0.61
CA VAL A 71 26.58 -13.72 -0.53
C VAL A 71 25.21 -14.27 -0.15
N PRO A 72 24.13 -13.88 -0.84
CA PRO A 72 22.83 -14.50 -0.59
C PRO A 72 22.88 -15.99 -0.91
N PRO A 73 22.09 -16.82 -0.23
CA PRO A 73 22.03 -18.25 -0.52
C PRO A 73 21.50 -18.49 -1.94
N ALA A 74 21.63 -19.71 -2.43
CA ALA A 74 20.97 -20.13 -3.66
C ALA A 74 19.44 -20.03 -3.52
N ARG A 75 18.72 -19.90 -4.63
CA ARG A 75 17.25 -19.97 -4.66
C ARG A 75 16.74 -21.17 -3.88
N GLY A 76 15.73 -20.98 -3.05
CA GLY A 76 15.14 -21.99 -2.18
C GLY A 76 15.88 -22.25 -0.88
N ALA A 77 17.13 -21.81 -0.76
CA ALA A 77 17.87 -21.90 0.49
C ALA A 77 17.59 -20.69 1.41
N SER A 78 17.95 -20.84 2.68
CA SER A 78 17.68 -19.83 3.70
C SER A 78 18.93 -19.48 4.49
N TYR A 79 18.89 -18.31 5.12
CA TYR A 79 19.85 -17.86 6.13
C TYR A 79 19.12 -17.19 7.29
N ALA A 80 19.76 -17.09 8.43
CA ALA A 80 19.27 -16.27 9.54
C ALA A 80 19.93 -14.89 9.47
N ASP A 81 19.15 -13.81 9.65
CA ASP A 81 19.77 -12.49 9.84
C ASP A 81 20.69 -12.55 11.05
N PRO A 82 21.98 -12.22 10.90
CA PRO A 82 22.96 -12.39 11.97
C PRO A 82 22.76 -11.46 13.18
N VAL A 83 21.96 -10.42 13.03
CA VAL A 83 21.66 -9.44 14.11
C VAL A 83 20.29 -9.75 14.72
N PHE A 84 19.26 -9.92 13.90
CA PHE A 84 17.88 -10.02 14.37
C PHE A 84 17.38 -11.46 14.50
N GLY A 85 18.03 -12.42 13.84
CA GLY A 85 17.79 -13.84 14.00
C GLY A 85 16.60 -14.43 13.22
N CYS A 86 15.83 -13.63 12.48
CA CYS A 86 14.77 -14.17 11.64
C CYS A 86 15.35 -14.99 10.47
N THR A 87 14.66 -16.07 10.11
CA THR A 87 15.00 -16.89 8.96
C THR A 87 14.46 -16.27 7.67
N ILE A 88 15.32 -16.12 6.68
CA ILE A 88 15.06 -15.52 5.39
C ILE A 88 15.30 -16.54 4.30
N VAL A 89 14.32 -16.77 3.43
CA VAL A 89 14.41 -17.67 2.26
C VAL A 89 14.56 -16.81 1.00
N ARG A 90 15.50 -17.14 0.11
CA ARG A 90 15.60 -16.54 -1.22
C ARG A 90 14.67 -17.27 -2.19
N LEU A 91 13.72 -16.55 -2.78
CA LEU A 91 12.68 -17.14 -3.64
C LEU A 91 13.04 -17.11 -5.13
N THR A 92 13.89 -16.16 -5.56
CA THR A 92 14.28 -15.97 -6.96
C THR A 92 15.79 -15.86 -7.10
N ASP A 93 16.31 -15.86 -8.32
CA ASP A 93 17.73 -15.69 -8.59
C ASP A 93 17.94 -14.93 -9.90
N ALA A 94 17.88 -13.61 -9.84
CA ALA A 94 18.00 -12.73 -10.98
C ALA A 94 19.30 -12.95 -11.80
N LEU A 95 20.40 -13.25 -11.10
CA LEU A 95 21.69 -13.51 -11.78
C LEU A 95 21.67 -14.81 -12.57
N GLN A 96 21.00 -15.85 -12.08
CA GLN A 96 20.87 -17.14 -12.76
C GLN A 96 19.82 -17.07 -13.88
N GLU A 97 18.71 -16.37 -13.64
CA GLU A 97 17.57 -16.30 -14.55
C GLU A 97 17.74 -15.22 -15.63
N GLY A 98 18.67 -14.28 -15.42
CA GLY A 98 18.97 -13.21 -16.37
C GLY A 98 17.89 -12.12 -16.41
N VAL A 99 17.08 -12.00 -15.36
CA VAL A 99 15.97 -11.04 -15.24
C VAL A 99 15.73 -10.70 -13.79
N ALA A 100 15.51 -9.41 -13.46
CA ALA A 100 15.13 -8.98 -12.13
C ALA A 100 13.66 -9.33 -11.81
N GLU A 101 13.40 -9.68 -10.56
CA GLU A 101 12.12 -10.18 -10.12
C GLU A 101 11.68 -9.52 -8.80
N HIS A 102 10.37 -9.21 -8.71
CA HIS A 102 9.78 -8.44 -7.62
C HIS A 102 8.46 -9.05 -7.18
N HIS A 103 8.05 -8.81 -5.94
CA HIS A 103 6.68 -9.10 -5.50
C HIS A 103 5.68 -8.00 -5.88
N TYR A 104 6.06 -7.01 -6.60
CA TYR A 104 5.40 -5.85 -7.16
C TYR A 104 5.39 -4.62 -6.25
N TYR A 105 4.64 -4.60 -5.11
CA TYR A 105 4.55 -3.39 -4.27
C TYR A 105 4.12 -3.70 -2.83
N ALA A 106 4.54 -2.85 -1.89
CA ALA A 106 4.30 -3.03 -0.45
C ALA A 106 2.83 -3.16 -0.06
N THR A 107 1.93 -2.41 -0.70
CA THR A 107 0.50 -2.41 -0.37
C THR A 107 -0.28 -3.59 -0.93
N LEU A 108 0.38 -4.45 -1.71
CA LEU A 108 -0.22 -5.66 -2.26
C LEU A 108 0.16 -6.88 -1.43
N THR A 109 -0.80 -7.72 -1.10
CA THR A 109 -0.52 -8.99 -0.47
C THR A 109 -0.02 -9.99 -1.52
N PRO A 110 1.27 -10.32 -1.56
CA PRO A 110 1.80 -11.22 -2.57
C PRO A 110 1.47 -12.69 -2.30
N MET A 111 1.01 -13.01 -1.08
CA MET A 111 0.68 -14.36 -0.62
C MET A 111 -0.76 -14.74 -0.96
N SER A 112 -0.97 -15.99 -1.37
CA SER A 112 -2.32 -16.58 -1.51
C SER A 112 -3.05 -16.66 -0.17
N ALA A 113 -4.37 -16.89 -0.20
CA ALA A 113 -5.21 -16.92 1.00
C ALA A 113 -4.81 -17.98 2.03
N ASP A 114 -4.15 -19.04 1.59
CA ASP A 114 -3.62 -20.14 2.41
C ASP A 114 -2.11 -20.03 2.68
N ASP A 115 -1.49 -18.91 2.31
CA ASP A 115 -0.07 -18.61 2.39
C ASP A 115 0.85 -19.64 1.71
N SER A 116 0.32 -20.47 0.81
CA SER A 116 1.10 -21.52 0.16
C SER A 116 1.77 -21.11 -1.16
N LYS A 117 1.38 -19.97 -1.72
CA LYS A 117 1.82 -19.49 -3.02
C LYS A 117 2.09 -18.00 -3.01
N ILE A 118 2.98 -17.57 -3.88
CA ILE A 118 3.43 -16.19 -3.99
C ILE A 118 3.31 -15.74 -5.45
N LEU A 119 2.71 -14.57 -5.67
CA LEU A 119 2.74 -13.87 -6.95
C LEU A 119 4.02 -13.06 -7.07
N ILE A 120 4.74 -13.26 -8.15
CA ILE A 120 5.96 -12.55 -8.51
C ILE A 120 5.80 -12.00 -9.92
N VAL A 121 6.41 -10.87 -10.18
CA VAL A 121 6.49 -10.23 -11.50
C VAL A 121 7.96 -9.96 -11.84
N ASN A 122 8.32 -10.16 -13.09
CA ASN A 122 9.66 -9.79 -13.55
C ASN A 122 9.69 -8.34 -14.11
N GLU A 123 10.88 -7.82 -14.35
CA GLU A 123 11.13 -6.48 -14.89
C GLU A 123 10.43 -6.19 -16.23
N HIS A 124 9.99 -7.23 -16.95
CA HIS A 124 9.22 -7.10 -18.19
C HIS A 124 7.70 -7.11 -17.96
N GLY A 125 7.25 -7.09 -16.69
CA GLY A 125 5.83 -7.12 -16.32
C GLY A 125 5.16 -8.50 -16.46
N ALA A 126 5.93 -9.57 -16.60
CA ALA A 126 5.41 -10.92 -16.74
C ALA A 126 5.25 -11.58 -15.36
N TRP A 127 4.02 -11.98 -15.05
CA TRP A 127 3.65 -12.60 -13.78
C TRP A 127 3.90 -14.11 -13.78
N PHE A 128 4.21 -14.65 -12.61
CA PHE A 128 4.28 -16.08 -12.33
C PHE A 128 3.97 -16.38 -10.86
N VAL A 129 3.86 -17.66 -10.51
CA VAL A 129 3.53 -18.09 -9.15
C VAL A 129 4.58 -19.06 -8.65
N THR A 130 5.11 -18.81 -7.45
CA THR A 130 6.02 -19.72 -6.74
C THR A 130 5.37 -20.29 -5.48
N ASP A 131 6.01 -21.31 -4.92
CA ASP A 131 5.81 -21.74 -3.54
C ASP A 131 6.73 -20.97 -2.57
N LEU A 132 6.71 -21.35 -1.29
CA LEU A 132 7.46 -20.68 -0.21
C LEU A 132 8.97 -20.91 -0.24
N VAL A 133 9.46 -21.73 -1.15
CA VAL A 133 10.88 -22.00 -1.37
C VAL A 133 11.30 -21.69 -2.81
N GLY A 134 10.50 -20.89 -3.51
CA GLY A 134 10.82 -20.44 -4.87
C GLY A 134 10.57 -21.48 -5.97
N GLY A 135 9.97 -22.63 -5.68
CA GLY A 135 9.55 -23.61 -6.68
C GLY A 135 8.45 -23.05 -7.58
N ILE A 136 8.60 -23.17 -8.91
CA ILE A 136 7.61 -22.64 -9.87
C ILE A 136 6.32 -23.45 -9.83
N VAL A 137 5.25 -22.86 -9.35
CA VAL A 137 3.87 -23.40 -9.33
C VAL A 137 3.18 -23.14 -10.66
N VAL A 138 3.20 -21.87 -11.14
CA VAL A 138 2.67 -21.51 -12.46
C VAL A 138 3.73 -20.68 -13.18
N PRO A 139 4.30 -21.17 -14.29
CA PRO A 139 5.31 -20.43 -15.03
C PRO A 139 4.70 -19.27 -15.82
N VAL A 140 5.49 -18.26 -16.14
CA VAL A 140 5.12 -17.07 -16.95
C VAL A 140 4.29 -17.47 -18.18
N THR A 141 4.69 -18.50 -18.92
CA THR A 141 4.03 -18.95 -20.15
C THR A 141 2.61 -19.52 -19.98
N LYS A 142 2.18 -19.74 -18.73
CA LYS A 142 0.86 -20.25 -18.38
C LYS A 142 0.00 -19.25 -17.61
N MET A 143 0.57 -18.07 -17.29
CA MET A 143 -0.22 -16.97 -16.75
C MET A 143 -1.07 -16.33 -17.86
N PRO A 144 -2.26 -15.81 -17.54
CA PRO A 144 -3.07 -15.10 -18.52
C PRO A 144 -2.43 -13.74 -18.87
N ALA A 145 -2.66 -13.27 -20.09
CA ALA A 145 -2.35 -11.90 -20.45
C ALA A 145 -3.27 -10.93 -19.67
N THR A 146 -2.68 -9.91 -19.08
CA THR A 146 -3.36 -8.89 -18.27
C THR A 146 -3.25 -7.52 -18.94
N ASN A 147 -4.11 -6.56 -18.55
CA ASN A 147 -3.83 -5.15 -18.78
C ASN A 147 -2.58 -4.74 -17.96
N ALA A 148 -2.02 -3.57 -18.27
CA ALA A 148 -1.11 -2.93 -17.33
C ALA A 148 -1.82 -2.80 -15.96
N GLY A 149 -1.16 -3.20 -14.89
CA GLY A 149 -1.74 -3.22 -13.55
C GLY A 149 -1.39 -4.49 -12.78
N THR A 150 -2.07 -4.71 -11.68
CA THR A 150 -1.74 -5.76 -10.72
C THR A 150 -2.58 -7.03 -10.89
N VAL A 151 -2.05 -8.11 -10.32
CA VAL A 151 -2.76 -9.37 -10.11
C VAL A 151 -2.96 -9.54 -8.60
N LEU A 152 -4.20 -9.74 -8.16
CA LEU A 152 -4.57 -9.77 -6.75
C LEU A 152 -5.09 -11.14 -6.34
N TRP A 153 -4.61 -11.68 -5.23
CA TRP A 153 -5.13 -12.92 -4.68
C TRP A 153 -6.56 -12.80 -4.17
N ASP A 154 -7.34 -13.86 -4.31
CA ASP A 154 -8.60 -14.02 -3.59
C ASP A 154 -8.37 -14.02 -2.07
N GLY A 155 -9.34 -13.54 -1.31
CA GLY A 155 -9.25 -13.43 0.15
C GLY A 155 -9.47 -14.75 0.90
N THR A 156 -9.91 -15.81 0.23
CA THR A 156 -10.36 -17.07 0.85
C THR A 156 -9.88 -18.34 0.13
N ASP A 157 -9.68 -18.28 -1.18
CA ASP A 157 -9.23 -19.44 -1.99
C ASP A 157 -7.78 -19.23 -2.47
N GLY A 158 -6.87 -20.00 -1.93
CA GLY A 158 -5.43 -19.94 -2.26
C GLY A 158 -5.08 -20.37 -3.69
N ASN A 159 -6.03 -20.79 -4.51
CA ASN A 159 -5.85 -21.09 -5.93
C ASN A 159 -6.48 -20.08 -6.87
N VAL A 160 -7.04 -18.99 -6.31
CA VAL A 160 -7.77 -17.98 -7.09
C VAL A 160 -7.07 -16.63 -6.99
N PHE A 161 -6.98 -15.96 -8.13
CA PHE A 161 -6.55 -14.57 -8.23
C PHE A 161 -7.38 -13.79 -9.26
N TYR A 162 -7.33 -12.47 -9.18
CA TYR A 162 -8.04 -11.55 -10.06
C TYR A 162 -7.07 -10.69 -10.87
N TYR A 163 -7.48 -10.36 -12.09
CA TYR A 163 -6.73 -9.51 -13.00
C TYR A 163 -7.67 -8.82 -13.97
N THR A 164 -7.21 -7.84 -14.70
CA THR A 164 -8.01 -7.14 -15.72
C THR A 164 -7.54 -7.47 -17.13
N LYS A 165 -8.49 -7.53 -18.07
CA LYS A 165 -8.26 -7.71 -19.51
C LYS A 165 -9.26 -6.89 -20.31
N GLY A 166 -8.79 -5.91 -21.09
CA GLY A 166 -9.67 -4.94 -21.74
C GLY A 166 -10.53 -4.23 -20.67
N ASN A 167 -11.83 -4.18 -20.88
CA ASN A 167 -12.81 -3.62 -19.95
C ASN A 167 -13.39 -4.64 -18.95
N SER A 168 -12.74 -5.75 -18.74
CA SER A 168 -13.28 -6.84 -17.94
C SER A 168 -12.40 -7.16 -16.74
N LEU A 169 -13.05 -7.40 -15.58
CA LEU A 169 -12.47 -8.06 -14.42
C LEU A 169 -12.55 -9.57 -14.63
N MET A 170 -11.42 -10.23 -14.51
CA MET A 170 -11.24 -11.66 -14.74
C MET A 170 -10.82 -12.36 -13.45
N LYS A 171 -11.14 -13.63 -13.35
CA LYS A 171 -10.68 -14.55 -12.32
C LYS A 171 -9.83 -15.65 -12.96
N GLY A 172 -8.62 -15.86 -12.42
CA GLY A 172 -7.77 -17.00 -12.72
C GLY A 172 -7.90 -18.07 -11.64
N THR A 173 -8.10 -19.32 -12.01
CA THR A 173 -8.09 -20.45 -11.08
C THR A 173 -6.93 -21.38 -11.43
N ILE A 174 -6.01 -21.58 -10.50
CA ILE A 174 -4.84 -22.45 -10.65
C ILE A 174 -5.30 -23.91 -10.65
N ARG A 175 -4.86 -24.66 -11.65
CA ARG A 175 -5.10 -26.09 -11.84
C ARG A 175 -3.78 -26.79 -12.20
N GLY A 176 -3.11 -27.36 -11.22
CA GLY A 176 -1.74 -27.83 -11.42
C GLY A 176 -0.82 -26.67 -11.82
N LYS A 177 -0.12 -26.78 -12.94
CA LYS A 177 0.80 -25.73 -13.47
C LYS A 177 0.12 -24.77 -14.48
N THR A 178 -1.21 -24.73 -14.54
CA THR A 178 -1.94 -23.91 -15.48
C THR A 178 -3.00 -23.03 -14.80
N VAL A 179 -3.49 -22.02 -15.50
CA VAL A 179 -4.56 -21.14 -15.03
C VAL A 179 -5.77 -21.31 -15.94
N LYS A 180 -6.95 -21.55 -15.33
CA LYS A 180 -8.25 -21.51 -16.00
C LYS A 180 -8.86 -20.12 -15.81
N PRO A 181 -8.98 -19.29 -16.86
CA PRO A 181 -9.62 -17.98 -16.77
C PRO A 181 -11.14 -18.09 -16.73
N SER A 182 -11.81 -17.15 -16.07
CA SER A 182 -13.25 -16.93 -16.13
C SER A 182 -13.57 -15.46 -15.97
N LEU A 183 -14.66 -15.00 -16.60
CA LEU A 183 -15.16 -13.64 -16.47
C LEU A 183 -15.82 -13.45 -15.10
N VAL A 184 -15.52 -12.31 -14.45
CA VAL A 184 -16.25 -11.83 -13.26
C VAL A 184 -17.26 -10.77 -13.67
N HIS A 185 -16.80 -9.72 -14.37
CA HIS A 185 -17.67 -8.62 -14.81
C HIS A 185 -17.07 -7.89 -16.02
N THR A 186 -17.93 -7.36 -16.88
CA THR A 186 -17.55 -6.45 -17.97
C THR A 186 -18.11 -5.05 -17.70
N PHE A 187 -17.25 -4.05 -17.71
CA PHE A 187 -17.60 -2.63 -17.52
C PHE A 187 -17.76 -2.00 -18.91
N ALA A 188 -18.95 -2.14 -19.50
CA ALA A 188 -19.23 -1.75 -20.90
C ALA A 188 -19.05 -0.24 -21.16
N GLU A 189 -19.09 0.59 -20.11
CA GLU A 189 -18.91 2.03 -20.17
C GLU A 189 -17.45 2.50 -20.30
N TYR A 190 -16.48 1.58 -20.20
CA TYR A 190 -15.06 1.86 -20.35
C TYR A 190 -14.46 1.05 -21.50
N GLU A 191 -13.42 1.57 -22.11
CA GLU A 191 -12.61 0.79 -23.07
C GLU A 191 -11.63 -0.13 -22.35
N ALA A 192 -11.15 0.29 -21.18
CA ALA A 192 -10.27 -0.49 -20.33
C ALA A 192 -10.54 -0.22 -18.83
N VAL A 193 -10.32 -1.25 -18.03
CA VAL A 193 -10.27 -1.14 -16.56
C VAL A 193 -8.97 -1.69 -16.05
N VAL A 194 -8.52 -1.17 -14.88
CA VAL A 194 -7.24 -1.54 -14.27
C VAL A 194 -7.42 -1.76 -12.78
N LEU A 195 -6.74 -2.77 -12.23
CA LEU A 195 -6.42 -2.90 -10.82
C LEU A 195 -5.08 -2.20 -10.60
N PRO A 196 -5.04 -0.99 -10.04
CA PRO A 196 -3.82 -0.20 -9.95
C PRO A 196 -2.85 -0.73 -8.90
N ASP A 197 -1.63 -0.22 -8.94
CA ASP A 197 -0.46 -0.72 -8.22
C ASP A 197 -0.48 -0.54 -6.70
N LYS A 198 -1.31 0.37 -6.17
CA LYS A 198 -1.41 0.61 -4.72
C LYS A 198 -2.68 0.04 -4.09
N THR A 199 -3.42 -0.80 -4.80
CA THR A 199 -4.67 -1.38 -4.28
C THR A 199 -4.51 -2.87 -4.01
N ASP A 200 -5.22 -3.35 -3.01
CA ASP A 200 -5.44 -4.78 -2.77
C ASP A 200 -6.96 -5.04 -2.69
N LEU A 201 -7.34 -6.28 -2.56
CA LEU A 201 -8.71 -6.67 -2.26
C LEU A 201 -9.13 -6.13 -0.88
N SER A 202 -10.37 -5.67 -0.76
CA SER A 202 -10.91 -5.25 0.55
C SER A 202 -10.73 -6.34 1.61
N ILE A 203 -10.60 -5.93 2.88
CA ILE A 203 -10.40 -6.86 4.01
C ILE A 203 -11.43 -8.00 4.07
N ASN A 204 -12.68 -7.72 3.66
CA ASN A 204 -13.73 -8.73 3.60
C ASN A 204 -13.69 -9.61 2.33
N GLY A 205 -12.73 -9.39 1.44
CA GLY A 205 -12.53 -10.17 0.23
C GLY A 205 -13.57 -9.94 -0.87
N LYS A 206 -14.37 -8.88 -0.83
CA LYS A 206 -15.54 -8.72 -1.70
C LYS A 206 -15.42 -7.61 -2.72
N SER A 207 -14.53 -6.64 -2.51
CA SER A 207 -14.49 -5.42 -3.32
C SER A 207 -13.09 -5.07 -3.76
N PHE A 208 -13.03 -4.41 -4.92
CA PHE A 208 -11.83 -3.84 -5.52
C PHE A 208 -11.99 -2.35 -5.69
N ALA A 209 -10.95 -1.60 -5.41
CA ALA A 209 -10.78 -0.26 -5.97
C ALA A 209 -10.19 -0.41 -7.37
N MET A 210 -10.79 0.25 -8.32
CA MET A 210 -10.46 0.13 -9.74
C MET A 210 -10.46 1.51 -10.39
N TRP A 211 -9.77 1.60 -11.49
CA TRP A 211 -9.97 2.71 -12.40
C TRP A 211 -10.46 2.25 -13.78
N GLY A 212 -11.23 3.14 -14.43
CA GLY A 212 -11.71 2.96 -15.79
C GLY A 212 -11.32 4.13 -16.66
N GLY A 213 -11.06 3.86 -17.94
CA GLY A 213 -10.65 4.87 -18.90
C GLY A 213 -10.60 4.34 -20.33
N THR A 214 -9.80 5.01 -21.16
CA THR A 214 -9.53 4.62 -22.54
C THR A 214 -8.45 3.54 -22.61
N ALA A 215 -8.49 2.71 -23.62
CA ALA A 215 -7.45 1.72 -23.88
C ALA A 215 -6.10 2.40 -24.12
N GLY A 216 -5.08 1.95 -23.37
CA GLY A 216 -3.73 2.55 -23.44
C GLY A 216 -3.60 3.92 -22.77
N GLY A 217 -4.64 4.42 -22.11
CA GLY A 217 -4.57 5.64 -21.29
C GLY A 217 -3.65 5.46 -20.08
N THR A 218 -2.89 6.49 -19.75
CA THR A 218 -1.92 6.48 -18.63
C THR A 218 -2.51 6.96 -17.31
N HIS A 219 -3.71 7.58 -17.36
CA HIS A 219 -4.39 8.12 -16.18
C HIS A 219 -5.85 7.67 -16.13
N PRO A 220 -6.41 7.47 -14.93
CA PRO A 220 -7.81 7.12 -14.77
C PRO A 220 -8.72 8.28 -15.15
N LEU A 221 -9.79 8.00 -15.89
CA LEU A 221 -10.90 8.94 -16.06
C LEU A 221 -11.87 8.84 -14.90
N ASN A 222 -12.07 7.64 -14.41
CA ASN A 222 -13.01 7.33 -13.32
C ASN A 222 -12.34 6.39 -12.32
N ILE A 223 -12.57 6.66 -11.03
CA ILE A 223 -12.15 5.79 -9.92
C ILE A 223 -13.40 5.32 -9.20
N PHE A 224 -13.50 4.03 -8.97
CA PHE A 224 -14.66 3.42 -8.33
C PHE A 224 -14.28 2.18 -7.52
N THR A 225 -15.18 1.77 -6.61
CA THR A 225 -15.13 0.45 -6.00
C THR A 225 -16.19 -0.44 -6.62
N TYR A 226 -15.83 -1.71 -6.83
CA TYR A 226 -16.72 -2.74 -7.34
C TYR A 226 -16.81 -3.89 -6.36
N ASN A 227 -18.03 -4.17 -5.88
CA ASN A 227 -18.32 -5.32 -5.04
C ASN A 227 -18.74 -6.50 -5.94
N MET A 228 -17.86 -7.49 -6.05
CA MET A 228 -18.09 -8.64 -6.95
C MET A 228 -19.18 -9.59 -6.45
N GLN A 229 -19.40 -9.69 -5.12
CA GLN A 229 -20.46 -10.55 -4.57
C GLN A 229 -21.87 -9.97 -4.83
N ALA A 230 -22.01 -8.66 -4.64
CA ALA A 230 -23.26 -7.96 -4.87
C ALA A 230 -23.46 -7.57 -6.35
N ASN A 231 -22.41 -7.66 -7.16
CA ASN A 231 -22.36 -7.15 -8.54
C ASN A 231 -22.73 -5.66 -8.60
N VAL A 232 -22.15 -4.85 -7.71
CA VAL A 232 -22.46 -3.42 -7.58
C VAL A 232 -21.18 -2.59 -7.72
N LYS A 233 -21.20 -1.67 -8.68
CA LYS A 233 -20.23 -0.58 -8.81
C LYS A 233 -20.76 0.64 -8.05
N LYS A 234 -19.95 1.21 -7.13
CA LYS A 234 -20.27 2.51 -6.52
C LYS A 234 -20.16 3.64 -7.53
N THR A 235 -20.79 4.77 -7.24
CA THR A 235 -20.67 6.00 -8.04
C THR A 235 -19.19 6.33 -8.23
N PRO A 236 -18.72 6.47 -9.47
CA PRO A 236 -17.32 6.79 -9.74
C PRO A 236 -16.99 8.21 -9.34
N TYR A 237 -15.75 8.42 -8.87
CA TYR A 237 -15.12 9.72 -8.85
C TYR A 237 -14.58 10.03 -10.25
N VAL A 238 -14.98 11.16 -10.82
CA VAL A 238 -14.47 11.66 -12.12
C VAL A 238 -13.24 12.51 -11.87
N THR A 239 -12.08 12.06 -12.33
CA THR A 239 -10.79 12.62 -11.93
C THR A 239 -10.47 13.99 -12.56
N GLY A 240 -11.03 14.28 -13.71
CA GLY A 240 -10.61 15.43 -14.52
C GLY A 240 -9.19 15.31 -15.12
N CYS A 241 -8.50 14.17 -14.93
CA CYS A 241 -7.19 13.95 -15.50
C CYS A 241 -7.24 13.94 -17.04
N VAL A 242 -6.25 14.58 -17.66
CA VAL A 242 -6.08 14.52 -19.11
C VAL A 242 -5.32 13.26 -19.47
N GLN A 243 -5.87 12.46 -20.37
CA GLN A 243 -5.20 11.24 -20.86
C GLN A 243 -3.83 11.57 -21.46
N ASN A 244 -2.86 10.75 -21.13
CA ASN A 244 -1.46 10.91 -21.54
C ASN A 244 -0.75 12.17 -20.99
N ALA A 245 -1.34 12.90 -20.05
CA ALA A 245 -0.66 13.95 -19.31
C ALA A 245 0.35 13.36 -18.33
N ALA A 246 1.39 14.11 -18.01
CA ALA A 246 2.32 13.72 -16.95
C ALA A 246 1.61 13.70 -15.59
N LEU A 247 1.98 12.77 -14.71
CA LEU A 247 1.41 12.65 -13.36
C LEU A 247 1.57 13.93 -12.52
N THR A 248 2.54 14.77 -12.85
CA THR A 248 2.82 16.06 -12.23
C THR A 248 1.87 17.19 -12.65
N GLN A 249 0.96 16.92 -13.58
CA GLN A 249 -0.04 17.91 -13.99
C GLN A 249 -1.26 17.80 -13.09
N GLY A 250 -1.42 18.72 -12.16
CA GLY A 250 -2.40 18.77 -11.08
C GLY A 250 -3.74 18.07 -11.33
N SER A 251 -4.43 17.65 -10.29
CA SER A 251 -5.61 16.76 -10.27
C SER A 251 -5.40 15.34 -10.82
N CYS A 252 -4.23 15.00 -11.32
CA CYS A 252 -3.94 13.64 -11.72
C CYS A 252 -3.67 12.74 -10.53
N VAL A 253 -4.14 11.50 -10.63
CA VAL A 253 -4.03 10.49 -9.58
C VAL A 253 -2.67 9.83 -9.63
N HIS A 254 -1.98 9.80 -8.49
CA HIS A 254 -0.74 9.06 -8.30
C HIS A 254 -1.00 7.60 -7.91
N GLY A 255 -2.09 7.32 -7.19
CA GLY A 255 -2.48 5.98 -6.81
C GLY A 255 -3.87 5.91 -6.18
N ILE A 256 -4.36 4.71 -5.97
CA ILE A 256 -5.58 4.47 -5.19
C ILE A 256 -5.39 3.29 -4.25
N THR A 257 -6.03 3.34 -3.08
CA THR A 257 -5.97 2.27 -2.09
C THR A 257 -7.37 1.88 -1.64
N GLN A 258 -7.70 0.59 -1.72
CA GLN A 258 -8.98 0.04 -1.24
C GLN A 258 -9.04 0.13 0.28
N THR A 259 -10.14 0.68 0.82
CA THR A 259 -10.34 0.73 2.26
C THR A 259 -11.06 -0.51 2.82
N ALA A 260 -11.02 -0.68 4.13
CA ALA A 260 -11.66 -1.81 4.80
C ALA A 260 -13.20 -1.80 4.68
N ASP A 261 -13.79 -0.63 4.50
CA ASP A 261 -15.25 -0.40 4.44
C ASP A 261 -15.77 -0.19 3.00
N ASN A 262 -15.01 -0.64 1.99
CA ASN A 262 -15.33 -0.54 0.57
C ASN A 262 -15.40 0.89 0.01
N ASN A 263 -14.67 1.79 0.59
CA ASN A 263 -14.37 3.10 0.01
C ASN A 263 -12.99 3.05 -0.67
N VAL A 264 -12.56 4.15 -1.25
CA VAL A 264 -11.24 4.27 -1.86
C VAL A 264 -10.53 5.53 -1.39
N ILE A 265 -9.29 5.40 -0.98
CA ILE A 265 -8.38 6.53 -0.82
C ILE A 265 -7.77 6.81 -2.18
N ILE A 266 -7.92 8.05 -2.63
CA ILE A 266 -7.33 8.55 -3.86
C ILE A 266 -6.12 9.41 -3.47
N ASP A 267 -4.98 9.05 -4.00
CA ASP A 267 -3.71 9.72 -3.79
C ASP A 267 -3.47 10.66 -4.99
N PHE A 268 -3.77 11.93 -4.81
CA PHE A 268 -3.56 12.95 -5.85
C PHE A 268 -2.13 13.45 -5.85
N ALA A 269 -1.56 13.56 -7.03
CA ALA A 269 -0.20 14.06 -7.18
C ALA A 269 -0.03 15.45 -6.54
N ASN A 270 0.99 15.60 -5.72
CA ASN A 270 1.32 16.85 -5.05
C ASN A 270 2.46 17.58 -5.78
N ASP A 271 2.11 18.30 -6.85
CA ASP A 271 3.05 19.13 -7.59
C ASP A 271 2.94 20.62 -7.23
N GLY A 272 2.18 20.96 -6.18
CA GLY A 272 1.88 22.33 -5.76
C GLY A 272 0.89 23.08 -6.65
N LYS A 273 0.30 22.42 -7.65
CA LYS A 273 -0.65 23.03 -8.61
C LYS A 273 -2.02 22.36 -8.57
N CYS A 274 -2.17 21.24 -7.89
CA CYS A 274 -3.43 20.54 -7.81
C CYS A 274 -4.39 21.21 -6.81
N LEU A 275 -5.68 21.26 -7.16
CA LEU A 275 -6.75 21.67 -6.23
C LEU A 275 -7.05 20.58 -5.19
N GLU A 276 -6.77 19.32 -5.52
CA GLU A 276 -7.11 18.13 -4.75
C GLU A 276 -5.86 17.37 -4.28
N CYS A 277 -4.78 18.09 -3.95
CA CYS A 277 -3.52 17.46 -3.53
C CYS A 277 -3.68 16.54 -2.32
N GLY A 278 -2.84 15.49 -2.25
CA GLY A 278 -2.74 14.58 -1.13
C GLY A 278 -3.76 13.46 -1.14
N ASN A 279 -3.93 12.83 0.00
CA ASN A 279 -4.82 11.70 0.16
C ASN A 279 -6.25 12.13 0.46
N ARG A 280 -7.20 11.62 -0.33
CA ARG A 280 -8.63 11.89 -0.20
C ARG A 280 -9.41 10.60 -0.15
N LEU A 281 -10.42 10.51 0.73
CA LEU A 281 -11.35 9.39 0.78
C LEU A 281 -12.57 9.70 -0.07
N TRP A 282 -12.87 8.82 -1.04
CA TRP A 282 -14.10 8.83 -1.80
C TRP A 282 -15.03 7.73 -1.33
N ASP A 283 -16.21 8.08 -0.83
CA ASP A 283 -17.22 7.14 -0.31
C ASP A 283 -18.32 6.81 -1.35
N GLY A 284 -18.23 7.36 -2.54
CA GLY A 284 -19.27 7.29 -3.60
C GLY A 284 -20.14 8.53 -3.68
N ASN A 285 -19.95 9.53 -2.81
CA ASN A 285 -20.74 10.76 -2.77
C ASN A 285 -19.90 11.99 -2.41
N THR A 286 -19.00 11.87 -1.45
CA THR A 286 -18.17 12.97 -0.94
C THR A 286 -16.69 12.61 -1.02
N LEU A 287 -15.87 13.64 -1.31
CA LEU A 287 -14.42 13.55 -1.27
C LEU A 287 -13.92 14.17 0.03
N VAL A 288 -13.51 13.32 0.96
CA VAL A 288 -13.06 13.72 2.30
C VAL A 288 -11.54 13.86 2.31
N HIS A 289 -11.04 14.99 2.77
CA HIS A 289 -9.61 15.23 2.89
C HIS A 289 -9.03 14.46 4.08
N LEU A 290 -7.99 13.65 3.83
CA LEU A 290 -7.29 12.87 4.85
C LEU A 290 -5.91 13.43 5.18
N GLN A 291 -5.14 13.85 4.17
CA GLN A 291 -3.75 14.29 4.32
C GLN A 291 -3.35 15.19 3.14
N ASP A 292 -2.48 16.19 3.40
CA ASP A 292 -2.06 17.16 2.38
C ASP A 292 -0.99 16.64 1.42
N THR A 293 -0.27 15.60 1.81
CA THR A 293 0.84 15.07 1.04
C THR A 293 0.49 13.75 0.37
N THR A 294 1.06 13.57 -0.80
CA THR A 294 1.07 12.32 -1.56
C THR A 294 2.18 11.44 -1.01
N ASN A 295 1.85 10.51 -0.13
CA ASN A 295 2.83 9.62 0.46
C ASN A 295 2.34 8.16 0.44
N HIS A 296 3.24 7.24 0.74
CA HIS A 296 2.93 5.83 0.84
C HIS A 296 1.87 5.61 1.92
N THR A 297 0.77 4.99 1.55
CA THR A 297 -0.41 4.80 2.39
C THR A 297 -0.91 3.38 2.25
N ASP A 298 -1.28 2.76 3.36
CA ASP A 298 -2.03 1.51 3.35
C ASP A 298 -3.20 1.56 4.34
N THR A 299 -4.10 0.58 4.29
CA THR A 299 -5.37 0.61 5.01
C THR A 299 -5.66 -0.72 5.71
N GLY A 300 -6.44 -0.65 6.77
CA GLY A 300 -6.89 -1.81 7.52
C GLY A 300 -7.90 -1.44 8.59
N LEU A 301 -7.99 -2.26 9.63
CA LEU A 301 -8.79 -2.01 10.82
C LEU A 301 -7.87 -1.90 12.04
N ASP A 302 -8.18 -0.97 12.94
CA ASP A 302 -7.53 -0.91 14.26
C ASP A 302 -7.95 -2.10 15.16
N LEU A 303 -7.40 -2.15 16.35
CA LEU A 303 -7.71 -3.23 17.31
C LEU A 303 -9.17 -3.26 17.75
N ASN A 304 -9.91 -2.18 17.53
CA ASN A 304 -11.33 -2.05 17.86
C ASN A 304 -12.24 -2.29 16.65
N GLY A 305 -11.66 -2.51 15.46
CA GLY A 305 -12.39 -2.72 14.21
C GLY A 305 -12.78 -1.44 13.48
N ASN A 306 -12.19 -0.28 13.83
CA ASN A 306 -12.42 0.95 13.09
C ASN A 306 -11.54 0.99 11.83
N PRO A 307 -12.05 1.47 10.69
CA PRO A 307 -11.25 1.68 9.50
C PRO A 307 -10.14 2.71 9.75
N ILE A 308 -8.91 2.34 9.40
CA ILE A 308 -7.72 3.19 9.54
C ILE A 308 -6.98 3.30 8.22
N PHE A 309 -6.16 4.34 8.12
CA PHE A 309 -5.06 4.40 7.18
C PHE A 309 -3.75 4.65 7.92
N ILE A 310 -2.69 4.11 7.36
CA ILE A 310 -1.32 4.31 7.81
C ILE A 310 -0.62 5.08 6.71
N ALA A 311 0.06 6.15 7.06
CA ALA A 311 0.75 6.98 6.09
C ALA A 311 2.08 7.49 6.63
N VAL A 312 3.02 7.71 5.72
CA VAL A 312 4.18 8.51 6.01
C VAL A 312 3.72 9.96 6.10
N GLY A 313 3.70 10.49 7.31
CA GLY A 313 3.18 11.81 7.57
C GLY A 313 4.25 12.89 7.58
N ASN A 314 3.85 14.11 7.28
CA ASN A 314 4.65 15.29 7.53
C ASN A 314 3.96 16.19 8.56
N SER A 315 4.66 17.24 8.99
CA SER A 315 4.15 18.19 9.98
C SER A 315 3.08 19.15 9.41
N SER A 316 2.98 19.28 8.11
CA SER A 316 1.95 20.11 7.46
C SER A 316 0.74 19.25 7.20
N THR A 317 -0.27 19.45 7.93
CA THR A 317 -1.45 18.64 7.83
C THR A 317 -2.66 19.51 7.73
N LEU A 318 -3.66 18.91 7.20
CA LEU A 318 -5.05 19.28 7.19
C LEU A 318 -5.44 20.19 8.33
N ALA A 319 -5.91 21.36 8.02
CA ALA A 319 -6.68 22.18 8.95
C ALA A 319 -6.13 22.20 10.40
N GLY A 320 -4.80 22.20 10.57
CA GLY A 320 -4.16 22.25 11.87
C GLY A 320 -3.93 20.91 12.57
N LEU A 321 -4.20 19.77 11.94
CA LEU A 321 -3.80 18.46 12.45
C LEU A 321 -2.28 18.31 12.32
N LYS A 322 -1.64 17.88 13.42
CA LYS A 322 -0.20 17.64 13.45
C LYS A 322 0.10 16.15 13.34
N ASN A 323 1.25 15.82 12.81
CA ASN A 323 1.76 14.46 12.93
C ASN A 323 1.89 14.11 14.43
N PRO A 324 1.40 12.93 14.86
CA PRO A 324 1.41 12.55 16.28
C PRO A 324 2.80 12.17 16.79
N CYS A 325 3.78 11.98 15.91
CA CYS A 325 5.13 11.62 16.29
C CYS A 325 5.86 12.82 16.91
N PRO A 326 6.65 12.60 17.99
CA PRO A 326 7.35 13.67 18.70
C PRO A 326 8.27 14.52 17.81
N GLY A 327 8.94 13.91 16.83
CA GLY A 327 9.77 14.59 15.85
C GLY A 327 8.99 15.41 14.81
N GLY A 328 7.67 15.34 14.82
CA GLY A 328 6.79 16.03 13.85
C GLY A 328 6.80 15.41 12.46
N TRP A 329 7.54 14.32 12.28
CA TRP A 329 7.58 13.47 11.10
C TRP A 329 7.54 12.03 11.54
N GLY A 330 7.00 11.17 10.71
CA GLY A 330 7.02 9.76 11.00
C GLY A 330 5.87 9.03 10.35
N LEU A 331 5.83 7.74 10.59
CA LEU A 331 4.72 6.89 10.19
C LEU A 331 3.62 6.99 11.23
N ASP A 332 2.43 7.41 10.81
CA ASP A 332 1.27 7.53 11.69
C ASP A 332 0.07 6.72 11.23
N VAL A 333 -0.78 6.36 12.18
CA VAL A 333 -2.08 5.73 11.97
C VAL A 333 -3.17 6.71 12.30
N ARG A 334 -4.17 6.82 11.43
CA ARG A 334 -5.37 7.63 11.67
C ARG A 334 -6.65 6.85 11.39
N GLN A 335 -7.68 7.11 12.17
CA GLN A 335 -9.01 6.62 11.86
C GLN A 335 -9.60 7.40 10.68
N GLN A 336 -10.17 6.69 9.69
CA GLN A 336 -10.73 7.33 8.49
C GLN A 336 -11.96 8.20 8.79
N ASN A 337 -12.73 7.84 9.81
CA ASN A 337 -13.92 8.56 10.27
C ASN A 337 -13.64 9.58 11.38
N ASN A 338 -12.41 9.62 11.91
CA ASN A 338 -11.96 10.56 12.93
C ASN A 338 -10.47 10.81 12.78
N ILE A 339 -10.10 11.63 11.79
CA ILE A 339 -8.71 11.92 11.44
C ILE A 339 -7.91 12.60 12.56
N SER A 340 -8.58 13.15 13.57
CA SER A 340 -7.92 13.68 14.78
C SER A 340 -7.40 12.57 15.69
N SER A 341 -7.98 11.37 15.60
CA SER A 341 -7.49 10.19 16.32
C SER A 341 -6.28 9.61 15.59
N ALA A 342 -5.10 9.90 16.10
CA ALA A 342 -3.83 9.52 15.48
C ALA A 342 -2.87 8.89 16.48
N VAL A 343 -2.09 7.92 16.02
CA VAL A 343 -1.04 7.22 16.78
C VAL A 343 0.26 7.28 16.00
N CYS A 344 1.36 7.64 16.66
CA CYS A 344 2.70 7.49 16.08
C CYS A 344 3.10 6.02 16.08
N LEU A 345 3.39 5.46 14.91
CA LEU A 345 3.98 4.12 14.81
C LEU A 345 5.49 4.16 14.83
N LEU A 346 6.08 5.13 14.16
CA LEU A 346 7.52 5.24 14.02
C LEU A 346 7.92 6.71 13.88
N ASP A 347 8.61 7.24 14.90
CA ASP A 347 9.08 8.63 14.92
C ASP A 347 10.43 8.75 14.21
N ARG A 348 10.43 8.54 12.90
CA ARG A 348 11.63 8.58 12.06
C ARG A 348 11.31 9.00 10.64
N GLN A 349 12.28 9.67 10.02
CA GLN A 349 12.35 9.90 8.57
C GLN A 349 13.47 9.07 7.96
N PRO A 350 13.30 8.76 6.73
CA PRO A 350 12.07 8.39 6.03
C PRO A 350 11.83 6.89 6.16
N SER A 351 10.64 6.54 6.58
CA SER A 351 10.13 5.21 6.36
C SER A 351 9.39 5.23 5.02
N TRP A 352 9.77 4.40 4.07
CA TRP A 352 9.29 4.61 2.70
C TRP A 352 8.11 3.76 2.32
N HIS A 353 8.09 2.49 2.72
CA HIS A 353 6.99 1.62 2.36
C HIS A 353 6.36 1.02 3.61
N VAL A 354 5.06 0.97 3.59
CA VAL A 354 4.24 0.34 4.63
C VAL A 354 3.24 -0.62 4.00
N SER A 355 3.06 -1.76 4.67
CA SER A 355 2.10 -2.79 4.30
C SER A 355 1.24 -3.13 5.48
N TYR A 356 -0.08 -2.97 5.34
CA TYR A 356 -1.04 -3.30 6.37
C TYR A 356 -2.39 -3.72 5.79
N ARG A 357 -2.77 -4.97 6.00
CA ARG A 357 -4.12 -5.49 5.72
C ARG A 357 -4.71 -6.11 6.97
N GLY A 358 -4.31 -5.55 8.10
CA GLY A 358 -4.56 -6.12 9.40
C GLY A 358 -5.91 -5.78 9.99
N ARG A 359 -6.12 -6.42 11.13
CA ARG A 359 -7.30 -6.34 12.00
C ARG A 359 -6.86 -6.77 13.40
N ALA A 360 -7.77 -6.80 14.36
CA ALA A 360 -7.43 -7.16 15.75
C ALA A 360 -6.66 -8.49 15.89
N SER A 361 -6.88 -9.46 14.99
CA SER A 361 -6.16 -10.75 14.98
C SER A 361 -4.79 -10.70 14.28
N GLN A 362 -4.52 -9.66 13.49
CA GLN A 362 -3.25 -9.40 12.81
C GLN A 362 -2.96 -7.89 12.92
N PRO A 363 -2.38 -7.41 14.03
CA PRO A 363 -2.23 -6.00 14.32
C PRO A 363 -0.92 -5.38 13.83
N TRP A 364 -0.14 -6.09 13.02
CA TRP A 364 1.19 -5.71 12.62
C TRP A 364 1.23 -5.10 11.22
N ALA A 365 1.87 -3.96 11.09
CA ALA A 365 2.24 -3.37 9.81
C ALA A 365 3.71 -3.71 9.51
N ALA A 366 4.01 -4.18 8.31
CA ALA A 366 5.37 -4.29 7.84
C ALA A 366 5.85 -2.93 7.31
N ILE A 367 7.09 -2.59 7.63
CA ILE A 367 7.72 -1.35 7.21
C ILE A 367 9.08 -1.70 6.63
N SER A 368 9.37 -1.22 5.45
CA SER A 368 10.71 -1.24 4.89
C SER A 368 11.34 0.13 5.00
N PHE A 369 12.47 0.15 5.68
CA PHE A 369 13.24 1.35 5.88
C PHE A 369 14.51 1.27 5.04
N PHE A 370 14.72 2.25 4.18
CA PHE A 370 15.93 2.36 3.37
C PHE A 370 16.45 3.80 3.40
N ASP A 371 17.73 3.97 3.15
CA ASP A 371 18.33 5.28 3.10
C ASP A 371 18.08 5.95 1.76
N ASP A 372 17.28 7.01 1.73
CA ASP A 372 17.14 7.88 0.58
C ASP A 372 18.01 9.14 0.69
N ARG A 373 18.71 9.30 1.81
CA ARG A 373 19.68 10.38 1.89
C ARG A 373 20.56 10.23 0.68
N LYS A 374 20.40 11.14 -0.26
CA LYS A 374 21.25 11.16 -1.44
C LYS A 374 22.66 11.28 -0.92
N PRO A 375 23.40 10.16 -0.91
CA PRO A 375 24.81 10.25 -0.65
C PRO A 375 25.36 11.18 -1.71
N GLY A 376 26.53 11.71 -1.49
CA GLY A 376 27.24 12.40 -2.53
C GLY A 376 27.27 11.56 -3.80
N PRO A 377 27.58 12.15 -5.00
CA PRO A 377 27.59 11.42 -6.27
C PRO A 377 28.36 10.10 -6.23
N GLU A 378 29.32 10.01 -5.34
CA GLU A 378 30.14 8.81 -5.09
C GLU A 378 29.34 7.62 -4.56
N LEU A 379 28.22 7.84 -3.88
CA LEU A 379 27.43 6.76 -3.34
C LEU A 379 26.39 6.19 -4.33
N PHE A 380 26.29 6.80 -5.50
CA PHE A 380 25.59 6.20 -6.64
C PHE A 380 26.55 5.42 -7.57
N ASN A 381 27.76 5.18 -7.14
CA ASN A 381 28.69 4.36 -7.88
C ASN A 381 28.21 2.90 -7.88
N LYS A 382 27.89 2.38 -9.05
CA LYS A 382 27.37 1.03 -9.26
C LYS A 382 28.38 -0.10 -9.12
N SER A 383 29.55 0.19 -8.58
CA SER A 383 30.57 -0.82 -8.35
C SER A 383 30.22 -1.72 -7.18
N PRO A 384 30.34 -3.05 -7.30
CA PRO A 384 30.17 -3.97 -6.20
C PRO A 384 31.02 -3.59 -5.00
N GLY A 385 30.45 -3.72 -3.81
CA GLY A 385 31.17 -3.43 -2.56
C GLY A 385 31.47 -1.94 -2.32
N PHE A 386 30.87 -1.06 -3.08
CA PHE A 386 31.12 0.37 -3.00
C PHE A 386 30.80 0.96 -1.62
N GLU A 387 29.69 0.56 -1.02
CA GLU A 387 29.29 1.05 0.30
C GLU A 387 29.89 0.20 1.41
N ALA A 388 31.06 0.59 1.92
CA ALA A 388 31.59 -0.02 3.14
C ALA A 388 30.83 0.54 4.36
N PRO A 389 30.37 -0.30 5.29
CA PRO A 389 29.67 0.15 6.51
C PRO A 389 30.45 1.20 7.30
N SER A 390 31.78 1.10 7.32
CA SER A 390 32.66 2.05 8.02
C SER A 390 32.73 3.45 7.40
N SER A 391 32.27 3.64 6.18
CA SER A 391 32.34 4.91 5.44
C SER A 391 31.06 5.72 5.48
N ARG A 392 29.97 5.18 6.09
CA ARG A 392 28.69 5.87 6.19
C ARG A 392 28.19 5.93 7.63
N ASN A 393 27.43 6.98 7.95
CA ASN A 393 26.76 7.11 9.23
C ASN A 393 25.43 6.35 9.18
N TRP A 394 25.39 5.14 9.69
CA TRP A 394 24.18 4.36 9.81
C TRP A 394 23.20 5.00 10.81
N GLY A 395 21.94 5.08 10.40
CA GLY A 395 20.85 5.53 11.24
C GLY A 395 20.14 4.37 11.94
N LEU A 396 19.29 4.71 12.90
CA LEU A 396 18.39 3.73 13.50
C LEU A 396 17.38 3.25 12.44
N TYR A 397 17.19 1.94 12.35
CA TYR A 397 16.30 1.23 11.40
C TYR A 397 16.73 1.30 9.92
N GLU A 398 17.90 1.83 9.65
CA GLU A 398 18.38 1.97 8.28
C GLU A 398 18.62 0.62 7.63
N ASP A 399 18.10 0.45 6.38
CA ASP A 399 18.15 -0.78 5.59
C ASP A 399 17.51 -1.99 6.30
N GLU A 400 16.43 -1.76 7.03
CA GLU A 400 15.78 -2.81 7.82
C GLU A 400 14.33 -3.07 7.42
N ILE A 401 13.90 -4.29 7.70
CA ILE A 401 12.52 -4.73 7.65
C ILE A 401 12.00 -4.80 9.08
N LEU A 402 10.92 -4.06 9.34
CA LEU A 402 10.32 -3.94 10.66
C LEU A 402 8.87 -4.41 10.66
N LEU A 403 8.38 -4.79 11.84
CA LEU A 403 6.95 -4.82 12.16
C LEU A 403 6.65 -3.78 13.24
N ALA A 404 5.65 -2.95 12.99
CA ALA A 404 5.10 -2.04 14.01
C ALA A 404 3.66 -2.43 14.32
N ARG A 405 3.33 -2.46 15.60
CA ARG A 405 1.95 -2.71 16.02
C ARG A 405 1.14 -1.43 15.84
N VAL A 406 -0.04 -1.54 15.25
CA VAL A 406 -0.84 -0.37 14.82
C VAL A 406 -1.32 0.54 15.96
N ASP A 407 -1.22 0.11 17.21
CA ASP A 407 -1.44 0.94 18.40
C ASP A 407 -0.17 1.65 18.92
N GLY A 408 0.95 1.52 18.21
CA GLY A 408 2.23 2.12 18.59
C GLY A 408 2.93 1.48 19.78
N SER A 409 2.43 0.35 20.31
CA SER A 409 2.94 -0.24 21.56
C SER A 409 4.20 -1.09 21.39
N ALA A 410 4.54 -1.50 20.17
CA ALA A 410 5.72 -2.34 19.92
C ALA A 410 6.23 -2.24 18.49
N ILE A 411 7.54 -2.36 18.34
CA ILE A 411 8.26 -2.51 17.08
C ILE A 411 9.12 -3.77 17.18
N TYR A 412 9.12 -4.61 16.13
CA TYR A 412 10.04 -5.72 15.97
C TYR A 412 10.93 -5.48 14.77
N ARG A 413 12.23 -5.68 14.94
CA ARG A 413 13.26 -5.58 13.90
C ARG A 413 13.54 -6.99 13.40
N LEU A 414 13.22 -7.26 12.13
CA LEU A 414 13.22 -8.63 11.60
C LEU A 414 14.52 -8.97 10.89
N ALA A 415 14.99 -8.09 10.01
CA ALA A 415 16.12 -8.33 9.14
C ALA A 415 16.70 -7.04 8.58
N HIS A 416 17.97 -7.08 8.14
CA HIS A 416 18.51 -6.12 7.20
C HIS A 416 18.12 -6.51 5.78
N ALA A 417 17.57 -5.56 5.03
CA ALA A 417 17.23 -5.78 3.63
C ALA A 417 18.47 -5.97 2.74
N ARG A 418 19.61 -5.41 3.16
CA ARG A 418 20.89 -5.42 2.42
C ARG A 418 20.74 -4.91 0.99
N SER A 419 19.74 -4.06 0.76
CA SER A 419 19.44 -3.53 -0.54
C SER A 419 20.25 -2.27 -0.86
N ARG A 420 20.67 -2.14 -2.10
CA ARG A 420 21.25 -0.93 -2.65
C ARG A 420 20.17 -0.14 -3.36
N SER A 421 19.28 0.42 -2.57
CA SER A 421 18.05 1.07 -3.01
C SER A 421 18.28 2.26 -3.96
N ALA A 422 19.46 2.90 -3.89
CA ALA A 422 19.82 4.00 -4.78
C ALA A 422 20.01 3.57 -6.23
N GLU A 423 20.23 2.28 -6.50
CA GLU A 423 20.48 1.78 -7.86
C GLU A 423 19.20 1.75 -8.71
N SER A 424 18.06 1.45 -8.11
CA SER A 424 16.78 1.35 -8.79
C SER A 424 15.63 1.51 -7.83
N TYR A 425 14.49 1.97 -8.33
CA TYR A 425 13.23 1.96 -7.58
C TYR A 425 12.85 0.55 -7.11
N TRP A 426 13.05 -0.45 -7.97
CA TRP A 426 12.70 -1.85 -7.67
C TRP A 426 13.68 -2.52 -6.70
N ALA A 427 14.86 -1.96 -6.53
CA ALA A 427 15.79 -2.39 -5.48
C ALA A 427 15.38 -1.89 -4.08
N GLN A 428 14.40 -1.01 -3.97
CA GLN A 428 13.80 -0.65 -2.68
C GLN A 428 13.06 -1.88 -2.12
N PRO A 429 13.13 -2.16 -0.81
CA PRO A 429 12.66 -3.43 -0.27
C PRO A 429 11.16 -3.68 -0.41
N HIS A 430 10.30 -2.65 -0.48
CA HIS A 430 8.84 -2.76 -0.65
C HIS A 430 8.17 -3.80 0.26
N ALA A 431 8.62 -3.96 1.51
CA ALA A 431 8.18 -5.05 2.37
C ALA A 431 6.65 -5.16 2.48
N ALA A 432 6.12 -6.34 2.22
CA ALA A 432 4.70 -6.66 2.26
C ALA A 432 4.41 -7.80 3.24
N ILE A 433 3.35 -7.65 4.04
CA ILE A 433 2.96 -8.64 5.05
C ILE A 433 1.85 -9.57 4.53
N SER A 434 1.89 -10.85 4.91
CA SER A 434 0.78 -11.79 4.66
C SER A 434 -0.47 -11.39 5.46
N ARG A 435 -1.67 -11.82 4.99
CA ARG A 435 -2.94 -11.46 5.62
C ARG A 435 -3.10 -11.95 7.05
N ASP A 436 -2.42 -13.02 7.40
CA ASP A 436 -2.41 -13.57 8.76
C ASP A 436 -1.20 -13.15 9.61
N GLY A 437 -0.24 -12.41 9.01
CA GLY A 437 0.92 -11.86 9.69
C GLY A 437 2.07 -12.84 9.92
N LYS A 438 2.05 -14.03 9.32
CA LYS A 438 3.09 -15.05 9.52
C LYS A 438 4.33 -14.84 8.67
N TYR A 439 4.19 -14.10 7.57
CA TYR A 439 5.25 -13.89 6.60
C TYR A 439 5.37 -12.42 6.25
N VAL A 440 6.60 -12.00 5.99
CA VAL A 440 6.92 -10.73 5.33
C VAL A 440 7.76 -11.04 4.10
N ILE A 441 7.37 -10.50 2.97
CA ILE A 441 8.12 -10.58 1.70
C ILE A 441 8.77 -9.24 1.44
N PHE A 442 9.96 -9.24 0.88
CA PHE A 442 10.65 -8.01 0.48
C PHE A 442 11.56 -8.26 -0.72
N ASP A 443 11.83 -7.20 -1.45
CA ASP A 443 12.77 -7.19 -2.57
C ASP A 443 14.14 -6.74 -2.10
N SER A 444 15.20 -7.28 -2.71
CA SER A 444 16.56 -6.82 -2.48
C SER A 444 17.50 -7.21 -3.62
N ASN A 445 18.36 -6.29 -4.01
CA ASN A 445 19.45 -6.57 -4.92
C ASN A 445 20.77 -6.91 -4.18
N MET A 446 20.69 -7.57 -3.03
CA MET A 446 21.88 -7.88 -2.20
C MET A 446 22.93 -8.73 -2.95
N ALA A 447 22.53 -9.51 -3.96
CA ALA A 447 23.45 -10.26 -4.81
C ALA A 447 24.36 -9.34 -5.67
N TYR A 448 23.92 -8.13 -5.95
CA TYR A 448 24.68 -7.11 -6.66
C TYR A 448 26.03 -6.78 -6.00
N ALA A 449 26.10 -6.88 -4.66
CA ALA A 449 27.32 -6.62 -3.91
C ALA A 449 28.53 -7.44 -4.34
N GLN A 450 28.29 -8.61 -4.95
CA GLN A 450 29.33 -9.55 -5.31
C GLN A 450 29.93 -9.27 -6.69
N THR A 451 29.11 -9.01 -7.67
CA THR A 451 29.50 -9.07 -9.08
C THR A 451 29.10 -7.83 -9.86
N GLY A 452 28.31 -6.93 -9.29
CA GLY A 452 27.54 -5.94 -10.02
C GLY A 452 26.39 -6.60 -10.78
N CYS A 453 25.49 -5.77 -11.32
CA CYS A 453 24.41 -6.26 -12.16
C CYS A 453 24.89 -6.42 -13.60
N PRO A 454 24.78 -7.61 -14.21
CA PRO A 454 25.14 -7.81 -15.61
C PRO A 454 24.34 -6.86 -16.53
N SER A 455 24.95 -6.48 -17.65
CA SER A 455 24.22 -5.72 -18.65
C SER A 455 23.03 -6.52 -19.18
N GLY A 456 21.86 -5.91 -19.19
CA GLY A 456 20.63 -6.55 -19.64
C GLY A 456 19.67 -6.97 -18.53
N ILE A 457 20.10 -6.90 -17.26
CA ILE A 457 19.23 -7.04 -16.08
C ILE A 457 19.09 -5.65 -15.45
N ALA A 458 17.88 -5.23 -15.12
CA ALA A 458 17.62 -3.85 -14.70
C ALA A 458 18.36 -3.48 -13.40
N ASP A 459 18.27 -4.32 -12.36
CA ASP A 459 18.78 -3.99 -11.02
C ASP A 459 19.19 -5.20 -10.17
N CYS A 460 19.12 -6.42 -10.71
CA CYS A 460 19.42 -7.69 -10.04
C CYS A 460 18.60 -7.93 -8.77
N SER A 461 17.43 -7.35 -8.66
CA SER A 461 16.56 -7.59 -7.51
C SER A 461 16.01 -9.01 -7.50
N ASP A 462 15.95 -9.55 -6.31
CA ASP A 462 15.37 -10.83 -5.96
C ASP A 462 14.31 -10.67 -4.87
N VAL A 463 13.42 -11.63 -4.79
CA VAL A 463 12.37 -11.71 -3.77
C VAL A 463 12.82 -12.59 -2.61
N TYR A 464 12.63 -12.09 -1.39
CA TYR A 464 12.98 -12.77 -0.16
C TYR A 464 11.77 -12.90 0.76
N LEU A 465 11.70 -13.99 1.50
CA LEU A 465 10.61 -14.32 2.44
C LEU A 465 11.15 -14.47 3.85
N ILE A 466 10.63 -13.68 4.79
CA ILE A 466 10.85 -13.83 6.22
C ILE A 466 9.71 -14.64 6.81
N ARG A 467 10.01 -15.71 7.53
CA ARG A 467 9.05 -16.37 8.40
C ARG A 467 9.04 -15.66 9.76
N VAL A 468 7.93 -15.00 10.08
CA VAL A 468 7.82 -14.15 11.27
C VAL A 468 7.37 -14.96 12.50
N GLN A 469 6.59 -16.05 12.28
CA GLN A 469 6.07 -16.94 13.32
C GLN A 469 6.34 -18.41 13.01
#